data_728556d7e532b21267cb1f16a05ff7e0
#
_entry.id   728556d7e532b21267cb1f16a05ff7e0
#
_cell.length_a   1.000
_cell.length_b   1.000
_cell.length_c   1.000
_cell.angle_alpha   90.00
_cell.angle_beta   90.00
_cell.angle_gamma   90.00
#
_symmetry.space_group_name_H-M   'P 1'
#
loop_
_entity.id
_entity.type
_entity.pdbx_description
1 polymer ?
#
loop_
_entity_poly.entity_id
_entity_poly.type
_entity_poly.pdbx_seq_one_letter_code
_entity_poly.pdbx_strand_id
1 'polypeptide(L)'
;MAARRWREVADDLLNRIENGDFPRERDGGRRRLPPESELQSQYETSRNTIREALDFLANRGHVVSEQGKGTFVVFRPEPVHVTLSATEPGVGPGGGEGQWYKRDAAVQNREPTCSMPRVEIQLVSEPVAWYLQVEPDTQVVSRHQEIYLDDEPWSLQTSYYPLDFAMKGGANKLLEAHDIPEGAVRYLGETLGYKEFGYHDEISARAPDDNEKRFFALGDSAADVVFETIRTAYGSEGKAFRLTVTVWPADRNRLHYNVGEVPTRVMQAPTGNPPRKGKPPGTSARRSSNSQGI
;
A
#
# COMPACT_ATOMS: atom_id res chain seq x y z
N MET A 1 8.52 33.25 -24.68
CA MET A 1 9.66 32.45 -24.19
C MET A 1 9.49 32.00 -22.73
N ALA A 2 8.98 32.79 -21.80
CA ALA A 2 8.82 32.42 -20.39
C ALA A 2 7.87 31.21 -20.17
N ALA A 3 6.77 31.11 -20.91
CA ALA A 3 5.79 30.02 -20.77
C ALA A 3 6.33 28.61 -21.09
N ARG A 4 7.49 28.49 -21.70
CA ARG A 4 8.14 27.22 -22.03
C ARG A 4 9.12 26.81 -20.92
N ARG A 5 9.79 27.77 -20.28
CA ARG A 5 10.89 27.52 -19.35
C ARG A 5 10.43 26.89 -18.02
N TRP A 6 9.30 27.31 -17.46
CA TRP A 6 8.80 26.70 -16.23
C TRP A 6 8.38 25.23 -16.43
N ARG A 7 7.89 24.88 -17.63
CA ARG A 7 7.56 23.46 -17.93
C ARG A 7 8.81 22.60 -18.02
N GLU A 8 9.86 23.10 -18.65
CA GLU A 8 11.16 22.39 -18.71
C GLU A 8 11.70 22.13 -17.29
N VAL A 9 11.60 23.14 -16.39
CA VAL A 9 11.97 22.98 -15.00
C VAL A 9 11.09 21.97 -14.27
N ALA A 10 9.77 22.03 -14.47
CA ALA A 10 8.82 21.11 -13.85
C ALA A 10 9.03 19.66 -14.32
N ASP A 11 9.26 19.47 -15.63
CA ASP A 11 9.50 18.14 -16.20
C ASP A 11 10.83 17.54 -15.68
N ASP A 12 11.89 18.35 -15.57
CA ASP A 12 13.18 17.90 -14.99
C ASP A 12 13.05 17.58 -13.49
N LEU A 13 12.39 18.45 -12.72
CA LEU A 13 12.14 18.18 -11.31
C LEU A 13 11.29 16.91 -11.11
N LEU A 14 10.30 16.68 -11.97
CA LEU A 14 9.49 15.46 -11.93
C LEU A 14 10.33 14.22 -12.17
N ASN A 15 11.15 14.22 -13.22
CA ASN A 15 12.08 13.11 -13.51
C ASN A 15 13.02 12.84 -12.33
N ARG A 16 13.55 13.87 -11.69
CA ARG A 16 14.43 13.73 -10.51
C ARG A 16 13.68 13.24 -9.28
N ILE A 17 12.41 13.61 -9.11
CA ILE A 17 11.51 13.07 -8.07
C ILE A 17 11.31 11.56 -8.30
N GLU A 18 10.98 11.17 -9.54
CA GLU A 18 10.74 9.79 -9.93
C GLU A 18 12.00 8.91 -9.79
N ASN A 19 13.17 9.46 -10.11
CA ASN A 19 14.46 8.79 -9.93
C ASN A 19 14.94 8.74 -8.48
N GLY A 20 14.26 9.44 -7.56
CA GLY A 20 14.65 9.46 -6.15
C GLY A 20 15.86 10.31 -5.82
N ASP A 21 16.22 11.27 -6.67
CA ASP A 21 17.44 12.10 -6.54
C ASP A 21 17.43 13.04 -5.32
N PHE A 22 16.29 13.20 -4.66
CA PHE A 22 16.18 14.06 -3.48
C PHE A 22 16.36 13.24 -2.21
N PRO A 23 17.36 13.58 -1.35
CA PRO A 23 17.64 12.84 -0.13
C PRO A 23 16.50 12.99 0.88
N ARG A 24 16.32 11.97 1.73
CA ARG A 24 15.47 12.09 2.92
C ARG A 24 16.15 12.95 3.98
N GLU A 25 15.36 13.63 4.79
CA GLU A 25 15.85 14.28 5.98
C GLU A 25 16.46 13.24 6.95
N ARG A 26 17.46 13.66 7.75
CA ARG A 26 18.31 12.76 8.58
C ARG A 26 17.54 11.94 9.63
N ASP A 27 16.34 12.33 9.96
CA ASP A 27 15.44 11.69 10.94
C ASP A 27 14.42 10.72 10.32
N GLY A 28 14.65 10.28 9.08
CA GLY A 28 13.72 9.42 8.34
C GLY A 28 12.53 10.17 7.74
N GLY A 29 12.57 11.50 7.78
CA GLY A 29 11.53 12.40 7.28
C GLY A 29 11.31 12.36 5.77
N ARG A 30 10.40 13.23 5.32
CA ARG A 30 10.04 13.38 3.91
C ARG A 30 11.24 13.84 3.07
N ARG A 31 11.27 13.49 1.79
CA ARG A 31 12.25 14.00 0.84
C ARG A 31 11.98 15.48 0.57
N ARG A 32 12.99 16.32 0.70
CA ARG A 32 12.86 17.76 0.54
C ARG A 32 13.51 18.23 -0.75
N LEU A 33 12.82 19.11 -1.48
CA LEU A 33 13.42 19.81 -2.59
C LEU A 33 14.38 20.90 -2.09
N PRO A 34 15.38 21.25 -2.91
CA PRO A 34 16.22 22.42 -2.64
C PRO A 34 15.37 23.69 -2.49
N PRO A 35 15.81 24.67 -1.68
CA PRO A 35 15.13 25.96 -1.55
C PRO A 35 14.94 26.66 -2.91
N GLU A 36 13.88 27.49 -3.05
CA GLU A 36 13.63 28.25 -4.29
C GLU A 36 14.88 29.01 -4.80
N SER A 37 15.69 29.58 -3.91
CA SER A 37 16.91 30.30 -4.25
C SER A 37 17.98 29.42 -4.88
N GLU A 38 18.10 28.20 -4.41
CA GLU A 38 19.04 27.20 -4.94
C GLU A 38 18.57 26.69 -6.31
N LEU A 39 17.26 26.42 -6.43
CA LEU A 39 16.65 26.04 -7.73
C LEU A 39 16.81 27.16 -8.77
N GLN A 40 16.68 28.45 -8.38
CA GLN A 40 16.93 29.57 -9.29
C GLN A 40 18.36 29.54 -9.84
N SER A 41 19.33 29.29 -8.97
CA SER A 41 20.75 29.20 -9.36
C SER A 41 21.01 27.97 -10.22
N GLN A 42 20.42 26.83 -9.88
CA GLN A 42 20.61 25.58 -10.59
C GLN A 42 20.02 25.59 -12.01
N TYR A 43 18.85 26.22 -12.17
CA TYR A 43 18.16 26.30 -13.48
C TYR A 43 18.40 27.63 -14.21
N GLU A 44 19.23 28.51 -13.67
CA GLU A 44 19.56 29.83 -14.23
C GLU A 44 18.28 30.59 -14.67
N THR A 45 17.28 30.65 -13.78
CA THR A 45 15.97 31.19 -14.11
C THR A 45 15.40 32.08 -13.00
N SER A 46 14.31 32.79 -13.30
CA SER A 46 13.68 33.71 -12.35
C SER A 46 12.93 32.96 -11.24
N ARG A 47 12.76 33.62 -10.09
CA ARG A 47 11.95 33.09 -8.97
C ARG A 47 10.52 32.78 -9.39
N ASN A 48 9.92 33.59 -10.24
CA ASN A 48 8.55 33.34 -10.72
C ASN A 48 8.48 32.06 -11.53
N THR A 49 9.47 31.80 -12.38
CA THR A 49 9.53 30.57 -13.18
C THR A 49 9.65 29.32 -12.28
N ILE A 50 10.45 29.38 -11.21
CA ILE A 50 10.55 28.30 -10.24
C ILE A 50 9.21 28.09 -9.52
N ARG A 51 8.56 29.19 -9.08
CA ARG A 51 7.25 29.09 -8.42
C ARG A 51 6.17 28.48 -9.33
N GLU A 52 6.09 28.93 -10.57
CA GLU A 52 5.16 28.34 -11.56
C GLU A 52 5.40 26.83 -11.75
N ALA A 53 6.66 26.41 -11.78
CA ALA A 53 7.01 25.00 -11.86
C ALA A 53 6.60 24.21 -10.60
N LEU A 54 6.88 24.76 -9.42
CA LEU A 54 6.51 24.14 -8.14
C LEU A 54 4.99 24.10 -7.94
N ASP A 55 4.26 25.17 -8.29
CA ASP A 55 2.79 25.22 -8.23
C ASP A 55 2.18 24.20 -9.19
N PHE A 56 2.76 24.04 -10.38
CA PHE A 56 2.33 23.01 -11.32
C PHE A 56 2.51 21.60 -10.75
N LEU A 57 3.65 21.31 -10.12
CA LEU A 57 3.91 20.03 -9.47
C LEU A 57 3.01 19.83 -8.25
N ALA A 58 2.76 20.88 -7.46
CA ALA A 58 1.87 20.85 -6.30
C ALA A 58 0.42 20.57 -6.71
N ASN A 59 -0.10 21.27 -7.72
CA ASN A 59 -1.45 21.05 -8.27
C ASN A 59 -1.64 19.63 -8.83
N ARG A 60 -0.57 18.96 -9.19
CA ARG A 60 -0.57 17.55 -9.61
C ARG A 60 -0.27 16.59 -8.46
N GLY A 61 0.01 17.12 -7.27
CA GLY A 61 0.28 16.35 -6.07
C GLY A 61 1.61 15.62 -6.07
N HIS A 62 2.62 16.12 -6.81
CA HIS A 62 3.99 15.60 -6.79
C HIS A 62 4.82 16.21 -5.66
N VAL A 63 4.44 17.41 -5.23
CA VAL A 63 5.08 18.10 -4.10
C VAL A 63 4.04 18.79 -3.22
N VAL A 64 4.41 19.08 -1.99
CA VAL A 64 3.64 19.92 -1.06
C VAL A 64 4.56 20.98 -0.48
N SER A 65 4.10 22.23 -0.50
CA SER A 65 4.84 23.36 0.10
C SER A 65 4.27 23.66 1.48
N GLU A 66 5.13 23.67 2.49
CA GLU A 66 4.79 24.05 3.86
C GLU A 66 5.48 25.38 4.19
N GLN A 67 4.67 26.33 4.64
CA GLN A 67 5.17 27.67 4.95
C GLN A 67 6.27 27.61 6.03
N GLY A 68 7.42 28.20 5.75
CA GLY A 68 8.57 28.24 6.65
C GLY A 68 9.38 26.94 6.74
N LYS A 69 8.88 25.84 6.22
CA LYS A 69 9.56 24.54 6.27
C LYS A 69 10.17 24.13 4.93
N GLY A 70 9.55 24.49 3.81
CA GLY A 70 10.04 24.21 2.47
C GLY A 70 9.06 23.42 1.61
N THR A 71 9.55 22.91 0.49
CA THR A 71 8.79 22.09 -0.44
C THR A 71 9.26 20.64 -0.33
N PHE A 72 8.31 19.74 -0.12
CA PHE A 72 8.56 18.32 0.09
C PHE A 72 7.99 17.51 -1.06
N VAL A 73 8.71 16.47 -1.44
CA VAL A 73 8.22 15.50 -2.42
C VAL A 73 7.06 14.74 -1.80
N VAL A 74 5.92 14.75 -2.48
CA VAL A 74 4.86 13.80 -2.21
C VAL A 74 5.25 12.52 -2.94
N PHE A 75 5.87 11.62 -2.22
CA PHE A 75 6.23 10.33 -2.76
C PHE A 75 4.95 9.57 -3.07
N ARG A 76 4.65 9.43 -4.34
CA ARG A 76 3.64 8.49 -4.83
C ARG A 76 4.39 7.37 -5.50
N PRO A 77 4.77 6.32 -4.76
CA PRO A 77 5.31 5.13 -5.40
C PRO A 77 4.30 4.62 -6.44
N GLU A 78 4.77 3.94 -7.45
CA GLU A 78 3.86 3.16 -8.28
C GLU A 78 2.98 2.32 -7.35
N PRO A 79 1.64 2.36 -7.54
CA PRO A 79 0.76 1.67 -6.62
C PRO A 79 1.10 0.18 -6.57
N VAL A 80 1.22 -0.35 -5.38
CA VAL A 80 1.39 -1.78 -5.17
C VAL A 80 0.07 -2.47 -5.49
N HIS A 81 0.13 -3.47 -6.34
CA HIS A 81 -1.03 -4.29 -6.71
C HIS A 81 -1.15 -5.45 -5.72
N VAL A 82 -2.21 -5.46 -4.95
CA VAL A 82 -2.51 -6.46 -3.91
C VAL A 82 -3.66 -7.32 -4.40
N THR A 83 -3.43 -8.62 -4.56
CA THR A 83 -4.48 -9.55 -4.96
C THR A 83 -5.15 -10.16 -3.75
N LEU A 84 -6.44 -9.89 -3.54
CA LEU A 84 -7.20 -10.37 -2.38
C LEU A 84 -7.83 -11.76 -2.59
N SER A 85 -8.05 -12.16 -3.84
CA SER A 85 -8.64 -13.46 -4.16
C SER A 85 -7.59 -14.58 -4.15
N ALA A 86 -7.97 -15.77 -3.66
CA ALA A 86 -7.12 -16.95 -3.71
C ALA A 86 -6.82 -17.32 -5.16
N THR A 87 -5.55 -17.52 -5.48
CA THR A 87 -5.11 -18.03 -6.79
C THR A 87 -4.84 -19.53 -6.79
N GLU A 88 -4.67 -20.12 -5.60
CA GLU A 88 -4.42 -21.56 -5.42
C GLU A 88 -5.13 -22.06 -4.15
N PRO A 89 -5.71 -23.27 -4.15
CA PRO A 89 -6.29 -23.86 -2.94
C PRO A 89 -5.24 -23.98 -1.83
N GLY A 90 -5.55 -23.46 -0.65
CA GLY A 90 -4.66 -23.52 0.51
C GLY A 90 -3.55 -22.46 0.56
N VAL A 91 -3.41 -21.65 -0.49
CA VAL A 91 -2.54 -20.48 -0.52
C VAL A 91 -3.43 -19.27 -0.77
N GLY A 92 -4.29 -18.97 0.18
CA GLY A 92 -5.15 -17.78 0.09
C GLY A 92 -4.32 -16.50 0.16
N PRO A 93 -4.71 -15.45 -0.58
CA PRO A 93 -4.20 -14.11 -0.32
C PRO A 93 -4.58 -13.74 1.11
N GLY A 94 -3.61 -13.30 1.88
CA GLY A 94 -3.78 -13.10 3.32
C GLY A 94 -3.76 -14.39 4.13
N GLY A 95 -3.12 -15.44 3.61
CA GLY A 95 -2.91 -16.72 4.27
C GLY A 95 -2.11 -16.67 5.57
N GLY A 96 -2.19 -15.61 6.35
CA GLY A 96 -1.49 -15.42 7.60
C GLY A 96 -0.06 -14.91 7.41
N GLU A 97 0.56 -14.65 8.53
CA GLU A 97 1.88 -14.08 8.64
C GLU A 97 2.84 -14.66 7.60
N GLY A 98 3.42 -13.78 6.82
CA GLY A 98 4.68 -14.03 6.16
C GLY A 98 4.74 -14.48 4.71
N GLN A 99 3.68 -14.90 4.02
CA GLN A 99 3.88 -15.50 2.70
C GLN A 99 3.25 -14.74 1.52
N TRP A 100 2.04 -14.24 1.67
CA TRP A 100 1.28 -13.68 0.54
C TRP A 100 1.90 -12.39 -0.01
N TYR A 101 2.32 -11.48 0.87
CA TYR A 101 2.91 -10.21 0.47
C TYR A 101 4.26 -10.41 -0.24
N LYS A 102 5.01 -11.46 0.09
CA LYS A 102 6.28 -11.80 -0.56
C LYS A 102 6.05 -12.14 -2.03
N ARG A 103 4.96 -12.85 -2.34
CA ARG A 103 4.61 -13.21 -3.71
C ARG A 103 4.19 -11.99 -4.53
N ASP A 104 3.26 -11.19 -4.01
CA ASP A 104 2.79 -9.98 -4.70
C ASP A 104 3.94 -8.97 -4.91
N ALA A 105 4.83 -8.83 -3.94
CA ALA A 105 6.02 -8.01 -4.07
C ALA A 105 7.00 -8.56 -5.13
N ALA A 106 7.28 -9.86 -5.10
CA ALA A 106 8.21 -10.49 -6.05
C ALA A 106 7.76 -10.35 -7.51
N VAL A 107 6.45 -10.50 -7.78
CA VAL A 107 5.89 -10.30 -9.13
C VAL A 107 6.09 -8.86 -9.62
N GLN A 108 6.17 -7.90 -8.70
CA GLN A 108 6.36 -6.48 -8.98
C GLN A 108 7.83 -6.03 -8.83
N ASN A 109 8.78 -6.98 -8.68
CA ASN A 109 10.20 -6.72 -8.43
C ASN A 109 10.44 -5.78 -7.23
N ARG A 110 9.64 -5.96 -6.16
CA ARG A 110 9.76 -5.21 -4.90
C ARG A 110 10.33 -6.12 -3.82
N GLU A 111 11.10 -5.56 -2.90
CA GLU A 111 11.72 -6.29 -1.79
C GLU A 111 10.91 -6.15 -0.51
N PRO A 112 10.21 -7.21 -0.05
CA PRO A 112 9.39 -7.15 1.15
C PRO A 112 10.21 -7.48 2.39
N THR A 113 10.03 -6.68 3.45
CA THR A 113 10.52 -6.95 4.79
C THR A 113 9.40 -6.78 5.82
N CYS A 114 9.54 -7.37 7.00
CA CYS A 114 8.58 -7.22 8.08
C CYS A 114 9.28 -7.07 9.43
N SER A 115 8.61 -6.38 10.35
CA SER A 115 9.05 -6.32 11.74
C SER A 115 8.89 -7.67 12.43
N MET A 116 9.62 -7.88 13.54
CA MET A 116 9.23 -8.93 14.48
C MET A 116 7.81 -8.67 14.97
N PRO A 117 6.97 -9.71 15.11
CA PRO A 117 5.61 -9.53 15.59
C PRO A 117 5.59 -9.06 17.04
N ARG A 118 4.76 -8.03 17.32
CA ARG A 118 4.36 -7.73 18.70
C ARG A 118 3.22 -8.66 19.07
N VAL A 119 3.46 -9.50 20.07
CA VAL A 119 2.52 -10.53 20.51
C VAL A 119 1.91 -10.13 21.85
N GLU A 120 0.59 -10.15 21.94
CA GLU A 120 -0.16 -9.83 23.14
C GLU A 120 -1.26 -10.86 23.39
N ILE A 121 -1.46 -11.23 24.66
CA ILE A 121 -2.63 -12.00 25.08
C ILE A 121 -3.60 -11.00 25.69
N GLN A 122 -4.82 -10.95 25.14
CA GLN A 122 -5.81 -9.99 25.57
C GLN A 122 -7.22 -10.59 25.55
N LEU A 123 -8.14 -9.97 26.28
CA LEU A 123 -9.56 -10.26 26.13
C LEU A 123 -10.02 -9.78 24.77
N VAL A 124 -10.85 -10.58 24.13
CA VAL A 124 -11.41 -10.24 22.83
C VAL A 124 -12.30 -9.00 22.95
N SER A 125 -12.13 -8.05 22.03
CA SER A 125 -13.09 -6.95 21.89
C SER A 125 -14.37 -7.44 21.20
N GLU A 126 -15.50 -6.75 21.44
CA GLU A 126 -16.79 -7.13 20.86
C GLU A 126 -16.75 -7.34 19.34
N PRO A 127 -16.16 -6.45 18.51
CA PRO A 127 -16.05 -6.69 17.08
C PRO A 127 -15.22 -7.94 16.76
N VAL A 128 -14.08 -8.15 17.43
CA VAL A 128 -13.22 -9.32 17.19
C VAL A 128 -13.92 -10.61 17.60
N ALA A 129 -14.68 -10.61 18.70
CA ALA A 129 -15.48 -11.74 19.14
C ALA A 129 -16.51 -12.15 18.08
N TRP A 130 -17.18 -11.16 17.51
CA TRP A 130 -18.18 -11.38 16.46
C TRP A 130 -17.57 -12.05 15.21
N TYR A 131 -16.46 -11.54 14.72
CA TYR A 131 -15.77 -12.10 13.54
C TYR A 131 -15.19 -13.49 13.82
N LEU A 132 -14.61 -13.71 14.99
CA LEU A 132 -14.04 -15.01 15.39
C LEU A 132 -15.09 -16.02 15.85
N GLN A 133 -16.36 -15.62 15.98
CA GLN A 133 -17.45 -16.45 16.45
C GLN A 133 -17.14 -17.08 17.83
N VAL A 134 -16.57 -16.27 18.72
CA VAL A 134 -16.23 -16.67 20.10
C VAL A 134 -17.06 -15.88 21.11
N GLU A 135 -17.21 -16.45 22.30
CA GLU A 135 -17.92 -15.76 23.40
C GLU A 135 -17.18 -14.51 23.84
N PRO A 136 -17.91 -13.46 24.28
CA PRO A 136 -17.31 -12.34 25.01
C PRO A 136 -16.38 -12.86 26.12
N ASP A 137 -15.36 -12.09 26.48
CA ASP A 137 -14.35 -12.46 27.47
C ASP A 137 -13.42 -13.65 27.09
N THR A 138 -13.52 -14.17 25.88
CA THR A 138 -12.54 -15.13 25.37
C THR A 138 -11.16 -14.48 25.27
N GLN A 139 -10.12 -15.19 25.69
CA GLN A 139 -8.75 -14.73 25.48
C GLN A 139 -8.26 -15.09 24.07
N VAL A 140 -7.61 -14.12 23.44
CA VAL A 140 -7.01 -14.27 22.13
C VAL A 140 -5.54 -13.88 22.16
N VAL A 141 -4.77 -14.47 21.26
CA VAL A 141 -3.42 -14.01 20.93
C VAL A 141 -3.56 -13.06 19.76
N SER A 142 -3.11 -11.82 19.92
CA SER A 142 -2.92 -10.89 18.82
C SER A 142 -1.46 -10.84 18.42
N ARG A 143 -1.20 -10.84 17.12
CA ARG A 143 0.12 -10.74 16.52
C ARG A 143 0.12 -9.58 15.54
N HIS A 144 0.84 -8.51 15.87
CA HIS A 144 0.91 -7.30 15.06
C HIS A 144 2.26 -7.21 14.38
N GLN A 145 2.26 -6.95 13.08
CA GLN A 145 3.46 -6.76 12.26
C GLN A 145 3.33 -5.50 11.40
N GLU A 146 4.46 -4.83 11.25
CA GLU A 146 4.69 -3.77 10.29
C GLU A 146 5.35 -4.37 9.07
N ILE A 147 4.82 -4.09 7.88
CA ILE A 147 5.32 -4.62 6.63
C ILE A 147 5.81 -3.47 5.76
N TYR A 148 6.98 -3.66 5.17
CA TYR A 148 7.68 -2.70 4.35
C TYR A 148 7.90 -3.27 2.95
N LEU A 149 7.95 -2.40 1.94
CA LEU A 149 8.40 -2.73 0.59
C LEU A 149 9.49 -1.74 0.19
N ASP A 150 10.67 -2.25 -0.18
CA ASP A 150 11.85 -1.44 -0.49
C ASP A 150 12.17 -0.44 0.64
N ASP A 151 12.12 -0.92 1.89
CA ASP A 151 12.29 -0.14 3.14
C ASP A 151 11.23 0.95 3.39
N GLU A 152 10.17 1.01 2.57
CA GLU A 152 9.06 1.95 2.75
C GLU A 152 7.89 1.31 3.49
N PRO A 153 7.28 1.99 4.48
CA PRO A 153 6.09 1.50 5.16
C PRO A 153 4.96 1.20 4.18
N TRP A 154 4.50 -0.04 4.15
CA TRP A 154 3.51 -0.50 3.20
C TRP A 154 2.19 -0.91 3.82
N SER A 155 2.21 -1.76 4.86
CA SER A 155 0.97 -2.18 5.53
C SER A 155 1.19 -2.48 7.00
N LEU A 156 0.11 -2.34 7.78
CA LEU A 156 0.00 -2.83 9.15
C LEU A 156 -0.90 -4.05 9.15
N GLN A 157 -0.49 -5.11 9.85
CA GLN A 157 -1.28 -6.32 9.94
C GLN A 157 -1.40 -6.79 11.38
N THR A 158 -2.61 -7.10 11.81
CA THR A 158 -2.87 -7.73 13.12
C THR A 158 -3.70 -8.99 12.92
N SER A 159 -3.17 -10.12 13.35
CA SER A 159 -3.87 -11.40 13.32
C SER A 159 -4.27 -11.82 14.73
N TYR A 160 -5.50 -12.29 14.87
CA TYR A 160 -6.07 -12.76 16.12
C TYR A 160 -6.36 -14.25 16.05
N TYR A 161 -5.97 -14.98 17.09
CA TYR A 161 -6.16 -16.41 17.22
C TYR A 161 -6.74 -16.73 18.60
N PRO A 162 -7.66 -17.70 18.73
CA PRO A 162 -8.05 -18.20 20.05
C PRO A 162 -6.83 -18.65 20.85
N LEU A 163 -6.70 -18.19 22.10
CA LEU A 163 -5.55 -18.56 22.96
C LEU A 163 -5.44 -20.08 23.15
N ASP A 164 -6.54 -20.77 23.14
CA ASP A 164 -6.61 -22.22 23.28
C ASP A 164 -5.80 -22.98 22.22
N PHE A 165 -5.56 -22.39 21.05
CA PHE A 165 -4.70 -22.99 20.04
C PHE A 165 -3.27 -23.19 20.52
N ALA A 166 -2.75 -22.24 21.28
CA ALA A 166 -1.43 -22.37 21.89
C ALA A 166 -1.47 -23.19 23.20
N MET A 167 -2.41 -22.87 24.10
CA MET A 167 -2.42 -23.45 25.46
C MET A 167 -2.86 -24.91 25.52
N LYS A 168 -3.82 -25.30 24.66
CA LYS A 168 -4.37 -26.66 24.63
C LYS A 168 -3.98 -27.43 23.36
N GLY A 169 -3.81 -26.72 22.27
CA GLY A 169 -3.53 -27.30 20.96
C GLY A 169 -2.05 -27.46 20.62
N GLY A 170 -1.16 -26.85 21.38
CA GLY A 170 0.29 -26.95 21.16
C GLY A 170 0.84 -26.00 20.09
N ALA A 171 0.04 -25.05 19.58
CA ALA A 171 0.49 -24.07 18.61
C ALA A 171 1.33 -22.93 19.26
N ASN A 172 2.42 -23.31 19.94
CA ASN A 172 3.21 -22.42 20.79
C ASN A 172 3.89 -21.26 20.04
N LYS A 173 4.21 -21.43 18.74
CA LYS A 173 4.79 -20.33 17.93
C LYS A 173 3.88 -19.10 17.89
N LEU A 174 2.57 -19.26 18.13
CA LEU A 174 1.67 -18.11 18.21
C LEU A 174 2.02 -17.15 19.35
N LEU A 175 2.63 -17.67 20.44
CA LEU A 175 3.03 -16.89 21.62
C LEU A 175 4.44 -16.30 21.49
N GLU A 176 5.19 -16.69 20.48
CA GLU A 176 6.56 -16.26 20.29
C GLU A 176 6.61 -14.95 19.48
N ALA A 177 7.43 -14.00 19.94
CA ALA A 177 7.68 -12.74 19.23
C ALA A 177 8.67 -12.95 18.04
N HIS A 178 8.45 -14.00 17.26
CA HIS A 178 9.20 -14.34 16.06
C HIS A 178 8.24 -14.57 14.90
N ASP A 179 8.71 -14.32 13.69
CA ASP A 179 7.94 -14.65 12.49
C ASP A 179 7.70 -16.17 12.41
N ILE A 180 6.62 -16.57 11.76
CA ILE A 180 6.31 -17.97 11.45
C ILE A 180 6.65 -18.16 9.96
N PRO A 181 7.87 -18.62 9.63
CA PRO A 181 8.37 -18.58 8.25
C PRO A 181 7.54 -19.39 7.26
N GLU A 182 6.92 -20.48 7.70
CA GLU A 182 6.00 -21.30 6.91
C GLU A 182 4.62 -20.66 6.72
N GLY A 183 4.34 -19.58 7.44
CA GLY A 183 3.04 -18.92 7.50
C GLY A 183 2.11 -19.56 8.53
N ALA A 184 1.34 -18.72 9.24
CA ALA A 184 0.50 -19.17 10.34
C ALA A 184 -0.56 -20.19 9.93
N VAL A 185 -1.14 -20.07 8.72
CA VAL A 185 -2.15 -21.04 8.22
C VAL A 185 -1.54 -22.43 8.06
N ARG A 186 -0.37 -22.51 7.43
CA ARG A 186 0.32 -23.79 7.25
C ARG A 186 0.72 -24.38 8.59
N TYR A 187 1.28 -23.55 9.46
CA TYR A 187 1.65 -23.97 10.81
C TYR A 187 0.47 -24.52 11.62
N LEU A 188 -0.69 -23.84 11.59
CA LEU A 188 -1.91 -24.32 12.24
C LEU A 188 -2.45 -25.59 11.57
N GLY A 189 -2.29 -25.72 10.27
CA GLY A 189 -2.63 -26.95 9.54
C GLY A 189 -1.80 -28.13 10.00
N GLU A 190 -0.50 -27.96 10.12
CA GLU A 190 0.45 -29.01 10.53
C GLU A 190 0.31 -29.36 12.03
N THR A 191 0.02 -28.37 12.88
CA THR A 191 -0.02 -28.54 14.33
C THR A 191 -1.38 -28.96 14.86
N LEU A 192 -2.46 -28.38 14.33
CA LEU A 192 -3.84 -28.55 14.82
C LEU A 192 -4.77 -29.24 13.83
N GLY A 193 -4.29 -29.52 12.62
CA GLY A 193 -5.12 -30.08 11.55
C GLY A 193 -6.09 -29.08 10.91
N TYR A 194 -5.98 -27.77 11.22
CA TYR A 194 -6.84 -26.77 10.60
C TYR A 194 -6.50 -26.62 9.10
N LYS A 195 -7.52 -26.80 8.26
CA LYS A 195 -7.44 -26.48 6.83
C LYS A 195 -8.33 -25.27 6.56
N GLU A 196 -7.79 -24.27 5.92
CA GLU A 196 -8.57 -23.13 5.44
C GLU A 196 -9.43 -23.60 4.27
N PHE A 197 -10.75 -23.58 4.45
CA PHE A 197 -11.74 -23.92 3.42
C PHE A 197 -12.28 -22.69 2.70
N GLY A 198 -12.19 -21.55 3.34
CA GLY A 198 -12.62 -20.29 2.79
C GLY A 198 -12.34 -19.14 3.74
N TYR A 199 -12.57 -17.96 3.24
CA TYR A 199 -12.48 -16.73 4.01
C TYR A 199 -13.55 -15.74 3.57
N HIS A 200 -13.86 -14.83 4.46
CA HIS A 200 -14.70 -13.67 4.20
C HIS A 200 -13.88 -12.40 4.39
N ASP A 201 -13.92 -11.52 3.40
CA ASP A 201 -13.28 -10.21 3.45
C ASP A 201 -14.33 -9.11 3.54
N GLU A 202 -14.19 -8.26 4.54
CA GLU A 202 -14.85 -6.97 4.59
C GLU A 202 -13.79 -5.90 4.29
N ILE A 203 -14.06 -5.07 3.29
CA ILE A 203 -13.13 -4.02 2.85
C ILE A 203 -13.79 -2.68 3.03
N SER A 204 -13.16 -1.81 3.79
CA SER A 204 -13.60 -0.44 4.00
C SER A 204 -12.51 0.57 3.67
N ALA A 205 -12.93 1.82 3.46
CA ALA A 205 -12.03 2.96 3.32
C ALA A 205 -12.37 3.97 4.43
N ARG A 206 -11.38 4.39 5.20
CA ARG A 206 -11.58 5.28 6.35
C ARG A 206 -10.41 6.25 6.51
N ALA A 207 -10.60 7.26 7.34
CA ALA A 207 -9.50 8.11 7.78
C ALA A 207 -8.49 7.28 8.60
N PRO A 208 -7.17 7.55 8.43
CA PRO A 208 -6.13 6.92 9.25
C PRO A 208 -6.18 7.41 10.70
N ASP A 209 -5.86 6.53 11.63
CA ASP A 209 -5.61 6.91 13.02
C ASP A 209 -4.20 7.53 13.20
N ASP A 210 -3.88 8.00 14.41
CA ASP A 210 -2.60 8.66 14.68
C ASP A 210 -1.39 7.70 14.59
N ASN A 211 -1.55 6.39 14.85
CA ASN A 211 -0.48 5.41 14.69
C ASN A 211 -0.23 5.14 13.21
N GLU A 212 -1.31 4.99 12.44
CA GLU A 212 -1.29 4.78 11.01
C GLU A 212 -0.69 5.99 10.28
N LYS A 213 -1.08 7.22 10.68
CA LYS A 213 -0.47 8.45 10.15
C LYS A 213 1.04 8.49 10.37
N ARG A 214 1.48 8.15 11.58
CA ARG A 214 2.92 8.11 11.91
C ARG A 214 3.65 7.05 11.13
N PHE A 215 3.12 5.84 11.11
CA PHE A 215 3.76 4.71 10.43
C PHE A 215 3.86 4.94 8.91
N PHE A 216 2.76 5.33 8.28
CA PHE A 216 2.73 5.56 6.83
C PHE A 216 3.27 6.93 6.40
N ALA A 217 3.72 7.76 7.32
CA ALA A 217 4.12 9.16 7.08
C ALA A 217 3.05 9.97 6.32
N LEU A 218 1.78 9.79 6.71
CA LEU A 218 0.64 10.54 6.17
C LEU A 218 0.56 11.91 6.86
N GLY A 219 0.00 12.90 6.15
CA GLY A 219 -0.26 14.22 6.70
C GLY A 219 -1.59 14.27 7.47
N ASP A 220 -2.01 15.50 7.82
CA ASP A 220 -3.33 15.77 8.41
C ASP A 220 -4.36 16.18 7.35
N SER A 221 -4.20 15.70 6.13
CA SER A 221 -5.12 16.00 5.04
C SER A 221 -6.39 15.16 5.17
N ALA A 222 -7.55 15.80 5.03
CA ALA A 222 -8.83 15.08 4.92
C ALA A 222 -8.90 14.16 3.68
N ALA A 223 -7.93 14.29 2.76
CA ALA A 223 -7.80 13.43 1.59
C ALA A 223 -6.99 12.15 1.86
N ASP A 224 -6.35 12.03 3.04
CA ASP A 224 -5.60 10.85 3.41
C ASP A 224 -6.58 9.75 3.85
N VAL A 225 -6.57 8.66 3.11
CA VAL A 225 -7.48 7.52 3.29
C VAL A 225 -6.65 6.25 3.38
N VAL A 226 -7.03 5.35 4.26
CA VAL A 226 -6.53 3.99 4.31
C VAL A 226 -7.61 3.01 3.87
N PHE A 227 -7.20 1.93 3.22
CA PHE A 227 -8.02 0.72 3.09
C PHE A 227 -7.82 -0.13 4.33
N GLU A 228 -8.90 -0.64 4.87
CA GLU A 228 -8.91 -1.65 5.92
C GLU A 228 -9.59 -2.89 5.39
N THR A 229 -8.91 -4.02 5.51
CA THR A 229 -9.49 -5.32 5.19
C THR A 229 -9.56 -6.15 6.45
N ILE A 230 -10.75 -6.62 6.79
CA ILE A 230 -11.03 -7.54 7.87
C ILE A 230 -11.31 -8.90 7.25
N ARG A 231 -10.35 -9.82 7.41
CA ARG A 231 -10.46 -11.18 6.88
C ARG A 231 -10.72 -12.17 7.99
N THR A 232 -11.83 -12.89 7.88
CA THR A 232 -12.12 -14.06 8.73
C THR A 232 -11.86 -15.33 7.94
N ALA A 233 -10.98 -16.20 8.43
CA ALA A 233 -10.70 -17.49 7.84
C ALA A 233 -11.48 -18.61 8.55
N TYR A 234 -12.06 -19.50 7.75
CA TYR A 234 -12.95 -20.57 8.20
C TYR A 234 -12.37 -21.96 7.92
N GLY A 235 -12.49 -22.84 8.88
CA GLY A 235 -12.18 -24.25 8.74
C GLY A 235 -13.33 -25.05 8.10
N SER A 236 -13.15 -26.37 7.99
CA SER A 236 -14.09 -27.30 7.31
C SER A 236 -15.50 -27.31 7.88
N GLU A 237 -15.65 -26.95 9.14
CA GLU A 237 -16.96 -26.92 9.82
C GLU A 237 -17.62 -25.54 9.77
N GLY A 238 -17.09 -24.61 8.98
CA GLY A 238 -17.56 -23.23 8.94
C GLY A 238 -17.24 -22.44 10.21
N LYS A 239 -16.35 -22.93 11.06
CA LYS A 239 -15.88 -22.23 12.26
C LYS A 239 -14.74 -21.29 11.91
N ALA A 240 -14.85 -20.06 12.40
CA ALA A 240 -13.76 -19.09 12.31
C ALA A 240 -12.59 -19.55 13.17
N PHE A 241 -11.37 -19.51 12.63
CA PHE A 241 -10.17 -19.88 13.37
C PHE A 241 -9.10 -18.79 13.38
N ARG A 242 -9.25 -17.79 12.54
CA ARG A 242 -8.36 -16.64 12.47
C ARG A 242 -9.12 -15.41 11.97
N LEU A 243 -8.81 -14.28 12.58
CA LEU A 243 -9.18 -12.96 12.08
C LEU A 243 -7.90 -12.20 11.78
N THR A 244 -7.84 -11.56 10.62
CA THR A 244 -6.71 -10.69 10.25
C THR A 244 -7.24 -9.33 9.80
N VAL A 245 -6.76 -8.29 10.45
CA VAL A 245 -7.01 -6.89 10.05
C VAL A 245 -5.75 -6.38 9.38
N THR A 246 -5.88 -5.91 8.15
CA THR A 246 -4.77 -5.32 7.40
C THR A 246 -5.15 -3.92 6.94
N VAL A 247 -4.23 -2.97 7.15
CA VAL A 247 -4.41 -1.57 6.78
C VAL A 247 -3.35 -1.16 5.77
N TRP A 248 -3.79 -0.49 4.69
CA TRP A 248 -2.93 0.05 3.64
C TRP A 248 -3.27 1.50 3.33
N PRO A 249 -2.28 2.37 3.06
CA PRO A 249 -2.56 3.68 2.49
C PRO A 249 -3.19 3.56 1.10
N ALA A 250 -4.35 4.21 0.90
CA ALA A 250 -5.11 4.06 -0.35
C ALA A 250 -4.45 4.74 -1.56
N ASP A 251 -3.60 5.73 -1.33
CA ASP A 251 -2.90 6.49 -2.37
C ASP A 251 -1.87 5.64 -3.13
N ARG A 252 -1.29 4.63 -2.47
CA ARG A 252 -0.20 3.80 -2.98
C ARG A 252 -0.53 2.31 -3.11
N ASN A 253 -1.79 1.93 -3.00
CA ASN A 253 -2.24 0.55 -3.13
C ASN A 253 -3.41 0.41 -4.10
N ARG A 254 -3.47 -0.74 -4.79
CA ARG A 254 -4.59 -1.16 -5.63
C ARG A 254 -4.99 -2.56 -5.22
N LEU A 255 -6.22 -2.70 -4.74
CA LEU A 255 -6.76 -3.98 -4.34
C LEU A 255 -7.43 -4.66 -5.55
N HIS A 256 -7.02 -5.88 -5.85
CA HIS A 256 -7.55 -6.69 -6.92
C HIS A 256 -8.34 -7.86 -6.36
N TYR A 257 -9.50 -8.10 -6.94
CA TYR A 257 -10.34 -9.24 -6.61
C TYR A 257 -10.70 -9.98 -7.90
N ASN A 258 -10.24 -11.21 -8.03
CA ASN A 258 -10.48 -12.03 -9.20
C ASN A 258 -11.55 -13.07 -8.88
N VAL A 259 -12.53 -13.26 -9.75
CA VAL A 259 -13.59 -14.27 -9.63
C VAL A 259 -13.56 -15.14 -10.89
N GLY A 260 -13.49 -16.44 -10.69
CA GLY A 260 -13.39 -17.41 -11.79
C GLY A 260 -12.00 -17.40 -12.45
N GLU A 261 -11.93 -17.92 -13.68
CA GLU A 261 -10.68 -17.99 -14.44
C GLU A 261 -10.35 -16.61 -15.05
N VAL A 262 -9.30 -16.00 -14.53
CA VAL A 262 -8.79 -14.71 -15.01
C VAL A 262 -7.47 -14.92 -15.74
N PRO A 263 -7.31 -14.45 -16.99
CA PRO A 263 -6.07 -14.59 -17.73
C PRO A 263 -4.88 -13.98 -16.99
N THR A 264 -3.75 -14.67 -16.96
CA THR A 264 -2.53 -14.24 -16.24
C THR A 264 -2.07 -12.82 -16.61
N ARG A 265 -2.26 -12.40 -17.88
CA ARG A 265 -1.93 -11.03 -18.34
C ARG A 265 -2.69 -9.91 -17.60
N VAL A 266 -3.87 -10.24 -17.03
CA VAL A 266 -4.66 -9.28 -16.25
C VAL A 266 -4.14 -9.19 -14.83
N MET A 267 -3.53 -10.27 -14.34
CA MET A 267 -2.92 -10.34 -13.01
C MET A 267 -1.56 -9.60 -12.98
N GLN A 268 -0.94 -9.43 -14.13
CA GLN A 268 0.21 -8.56 -14.33
C GLN A 268 -0.30 -7.17 -14.74
N ALA A 269 -0.78 -6.40 -13.74
CA ALA A 269 -1.27 -5.06 -14.03
C ALA A 269 -0.17 -4.22 -14.71
N PRO A 270 -0.51 -3.43 -15.75
CA PRO A 270 0.46 -2.54 -16.36
C PRO A 270 0.94 -1.55 -15.32
N THR A 271 2.25 -1.39 -15.26
CA THR A 271 2.88 -0.30 -14.52
C THR A 271 2.33 1.02 -15.08
N GLY A 272 1.52 1.73 -14.31
CA GLY A 272 0.94 3.01 -14.69
C GLY A 272 -0.55 3.13 -14.35
N ASN A 273 -0.97 4.35 -14.01
CA ASN A 273 -2.39 4.66 -13.84
C ASN A 273 -3.14 4.48 -15.18
N PRO A 274 -4.36 3.91 -15.17
CA PRO A 274 -5.17 3.89 -16.37
C PRO A 274 -5.32 5.33 -16.90
N PRO A 275 -5.34 5.53 -18.23
CA PRO A 275 -5.46 6.87 -18.80
C PRO A 275 -6.73 7.51 -18.23
N ARG A 276 -6.54 8.54 -17.41
CA ARG A 276 -7.68 9.39 -17.00
C ARG A 276 -8.26 9.91 -18.29
N LYS A 277 -9.60 9.84 -18.46
CA LYS A 277 -10.31 10.34 -19.63
C LYS A 277 -9.77 11.72 -20.00
N GLY A 278 -8.74 11.74 -20.81
CA GLY A 278 -8.20 12.93 -21.44
C GLY A 278 -9.06 13.24 -22.63
N LYS A 279 -9.26 14.52 -22.86
CA LYS A 279 -9.87 15.13 -24.03
C LYS A 279 -9.64 14.28 -25.29
N PRO A 280 -10.67 13.97 -26.10
CA PRO A 280 -10.49 13.20 -27.32
C PRO A 280 -9.41 13.83 -28.20
N PRO A 281 -8.59 13.04 -28.91
CA PRO A 281 -7.58 13.58 -29.79
C PRO A 281 -8.25 14.52 -30.80
N GLY A 282 -7.79 15.76 -30.78
CA GLY A 282 -8.30 16.78 -31.72
C GLY A 282 -8.14 16.26 -33.13
N THR A 283 -9.21 16.24 -33.88
CA THR A 283 -9.25 16.02 -35.32
C THR A 283 -8.26 16.97 -36.00
N SER A 284 -7.10 16.44 -36.36
CA SER A 284 -6.18 17.15 -37.24
C SER A 284 -6.90 17.31 -38.58
N ALA A 285 -7.31 18.54 -38.88
CA ALA A 285 -7.81 18.89 -40.17
C ALA A 285 -6.77 18.52 -41.23
N ARG A 286 -7.07 17.50 -42.02
CA ARG A 286 -6.37 17.24 -43.30
C ARG A 286 -6.50 18.48 -44.16
N ARG A 287 -5.44 19.25 -44.29
CA ARG A 287 -5.30 20.20 -45.41
C ARG A 287 -5.15 19.37 -46.68
N SER A 288 -6.21 19.31 -47.46
CA SER A 288 -6.19 18.89 -48.84
C SER A 288 -5.41 19.95 -49.65
N SER A 289 -4.19 19.63 -50.06
CA SER A 289 -3.51 20.35 -51.12
C SER A 289 -4.04 19.85 -52.45
N ASN A 290 -4.98 20.59 -53.00
CA ASN A 290 -5.35 20.53 -54.39
C ASN A 290 -4.25 21.27 -55.16
N SER A 291 -3.44 20.57 -55.93
CA SER A 291 -2.68 21.17 -57.02
C SER A 291 -3.16 20.53 -58.31
N GLN A 292 -4.03 21.26 -58.97
CA GLN A 292 -4.23 21.11 -60.40
C GLN A 292 -3.04 21.71 -61.12
N GLY A 293 -2.58 21.04 -62.12
CA GLY A 293 -1.60 21.51 -63.10
C GLY A 293 -1.59 20.61 -64.31
N ILE A 294 -2.34 21.03 -65.31
CA ILE A 294 -2.21 20.81 -66.75
C ILE A 294 -1.74 19.44 -67.23
#